data_e5839dcd8400fde82bb9d41903bfcf37
#
_entry.id   e5839dcd8400fde82bb9d41903bfcf37
#
_cell.length_a   1.000
_cell.length_b   1.000
_cell.length_c   1.000
_cell.angle_alpha   90.00
_cell.angle_beta   90.00
_cell.angle_gamma   90.00
#
_symmetry.space_group_name_H-M   'P 1'
#
loop_
_entity.id
_entity.type
_entity.pdbx_description
1 polymer ?
#
loop_
_entity_poly.entity_id
_entity_poly.type
_entity_poly.pdbx_seq_one_letter_code
_entity_poly.pdbx_strand_id
1 'polypeptide(L)'
;MKTLYYGGTIHTMEKRTEQENGEQETFTALGTEGGRIVFVGSGSRETLPGYDRYICLEGMHVYPALTDSHVHLLYTMILAASSFTLCEVTAGGIAPDCMAGVEAKIRDYCRSHPGQKIIVANQYILSAMKEKRLPDRHELDEWTGGKSMIIYNIDGHSSVISTALMKKLGLPCEGHDGRFSGEEHEFMQGKVTSLIAANVTPAVLARGIANFSNLCARYGISRVCAMDGNEDVKTDLLTRLLAFLASRMEIDIRLFPQYMDLERTRPYRRLQRHPRAGGCGSWELDGSVGSHSAAFYTPFRDTGEKGHCYYENDLILSKVREAAQKGIQLSCHAIGEAAIDQILDCYETVQKEKGRIAEKEIPLSRIDHFEFPSRQAVEKIKKLPLALTVQPGFSWLDKRYLKSYEQFLPEEKAEQQLPLKELLEAGVCLCGSSDSPVQSMNPFEQMLGMVEFYLPQQSLTNYQALCTYTREPARMLGEEGDSGMLTVGKKADFFVLKQDFFKAGPEEFGELHAEYMVKDGRKYEPMKGTVRELLKLLLRRKKKI
;
A
#
# COMPACT_ATOMS: atom_id res chain seq x y z
N MET A 1 -2.80 -24.81 23.24
CA MET A 1 -4.20 -25.10 22.87
C MET A 1 -4.20 -25.50 21.41
N LYS A 2 -4.68 -26.68 21.14
CA LYS A 2 -4.75 -27.30 19.80
C LYS A 2 -6.17 -27.15 19.27
N THR A 3 -6.34 -26.50 18.12
CA THR A 3 -7.67 -26.20 17.56
C THR A 3 -7.81 -26.84 16.18
N LEU A 4 -8.93 -27.51 15.93
CA LEU A 4 -9.32 -28.00 14.60
C LEU A 4 -10.45 -27.15 14.04
N TYR A 5 -10.24 -26.62 12.85
CA TYR A 5 -11.25 -26.01 11.98
C TYR A 5 -11.67 -27.07 10.96
N TYR A 6 -12.97 -27.33 10.79
CA TYR A 6 -13.47 -28.42 9.93
C TYR A 6 -14.84 -28.07 9.32
N GLY A 7 -15.26 -28.83 8.30
CA GLY A 7 -16.57 -28.68 7.68
C GLY A 7 -16.71 -27.44 6.79
N GLY A 8 -15.61 -26.97 6.23
CA GLY A 8 -15.54 -25.93 5.20
C GLY A 8 -14.54 -26.30 4.13
N THR A 9 -14.16 -25.33 3.29
CA THR A 9 -13.16 -25.51 2.23
C THR A 9 -11.88 -24.78 2.58
N ILE A 10 -10.75 -25.48 2.64
CA ILE A 10 -9.43 -24.92 2.96
C ILE A 10 -8.65 -24.76 1.66
N HIS A 11 -8.36 -23.51 1.27
CA HIS A 11 -7.56 -23.15 0.11
C HIS A 11 -6.12 -22.86 0.56
N THR A 12 -5.20 -23.77 0.30
CA THR A 12 -3.84 -23.69 0.83
C THR A 12 -2.96 -22.68 0.12
N MET A 13 -3.26 -22.34 -1.11
CA MET A 13 -2.42 -21.55 -2.02
C MET A 13 -1.05 -22.17 -2.29
N GLU A 14 -0.86 -23.45 -1.98
CA GLU A 14 0.35 -24.18 -2.30
C GLU A 14 0.47 -24.38 -3.81
N LYS A 15 1.67 -24.15 -4.36
CA LYS A 15 1.98 -24.43 -5.76
C LYS A 15 2.11 -25.95 -5.93
N ARG A 16 1.00 -26.64 -6.13
CA ARG A 16 1.03 -27.98 -6.67
C ARG A 16 1.01 -27.86 -8.19
N THR A 17 1.73 -28.76 -8.85
CA THR A 17 1.77 -28.90 -10.31
C THR A 17 0.39 -28.62 -10.88
N GLU A 18 0.32 -27.59 -11.73
CA GLU A 18 -0.89 -27.24 -12.47
C GLU A 18 -1.46 -28.52 -13.06
N GLN A 19 -2.57 -28.98 -12.53
CA GLN A 19 -3.40 -29.91 -13.28
C GLN A 19 -3.94 -29.12 -14.46
N GLU A 20 -3.96 -29.70 -15.62
CA GLU A 20 -4.33 -29.09 -16.91
C GLU A 20 -5.70 -28.37 -16.89
N ASN A 21 -6.48 -28.48 -15.82
CA ASN A 21 -7.81 -27.89 -15.64
C ASN A 21 -7.89 -26.71 -14.64
N GLY A 22 -6.79 -26.23 -14.07
CA GLY A 22 -6.79 -25.07 -13.16
C GLY A 22 -7.48 -25.28 -11.81
N GLU A 23 -7.94 -26.50 -11.48
CA GLU A 23 -8.56 -26.81 -10.19
C GLU A 23 -7.49 -26.99 -9.10
N GLN A 24 -7.62 -26.20 -8.03
CA GLN A 24 -6.79 -26.33 -6.83
C GLN A 24 -7.26 -27.51 -5.97
N GLU A 25 -6.30 -28.25 -5.43
CA GLU A 25 -6.61 -29.21 -4.37
C GLU A 25 -7.08 -28.45 -3.13
N THR A 26 -8.28 -28.78 -2.66
CA THR A 26 -8.89 -28.23 -1.44
C THR A 26 -8.98 -29.30 -0.36
N PHE A 27 -8.98 -28.87 0.88
CA PHE A 27 -9.10 -29.72 2.05
C PHE A 27 -10.32 -29.30 2.88
N THR A 28 -10.73 -30.15 3.82
CA THR A 28 -11.91 -29.85 4.65
C THR A 28 -11.58 -29.62 6.12
N ALA A 29 -10.31 -29.73 6.49
CA ALA A 29 -9.87 -29.54 7.87
C ALA A 29 -8.48 -28.92 7.98
N LEU A 30 -8.32 -27.99 8.95
CA LEU A 30 -7.08 -27.30 9.29
C LEU A 30 -6.86 -27.37 10.80
N GLY A 31 -5.74 -27.96 11.23
CA GLY A 31 -5.35 -28.05 12.63
C GLY A 31 -4.28 -27.04 12.99
N THR A 32 -4.44 -26.35 14.13
CA THR A 32 -3.48 -25.35 14.62
C THR A 32 -3.04 -25.66 16.04
N GLU A 33 -1.77 -25.40 16.37
CA GLU A 33 -1.20 -25.49 17.71
C GLU A 33 -0.06 -24.48 17.89
N GLY A 34 -0.04 -23.77 19.01
CA GLY A 34 1.04 -22.83 19.32
C GLY A 34 1.23 -21.70 18.31
N GLY A 35 0.17 -21.33 17.57
CA GLY A 35 0.23 -20.31 16.52
C GLY A 35 0.71 -20.83 15.17
N ARG A 36 0.89 -22.15 15.03
CA ARG A 36 1.33 -22.78 13.78
C ARG A 36 0.31 -23.79 13.28
N ILE A 37 0.33 -24.04 11.99
CA ILE A 37 -0.44 -25.10 11.33
C ILE A 37 0.24 -26.44 11.62
N VAL A 38 -0.50 -27.39 12.17
CA VAL A 38 -0.01 -28.74 12.49
C VAL A 38 -0.68 -29.83 11.66
N PHE A 39 -1.77 -29.48 10.98
CA PHE A 39 -2.50 -30.42 10.11
C PHE A 39 -3.21 -29.65 8.99
N VAL A 40 -3.16 -30.18 7.79
CA VAL A 40 -4.00 -29.79 6.64
C VAL A 40 -4.41 -31.09 5.95
N GLY A 41 -5.71 -31.29 5.77
CA GLY A 41 -6.24 -32.50 5.18
C GLY A 41 -7.76 -32.53 5.18
N SER A 42 -8.33 -33.71 4.97
CA SER A 42 -9.78 -33.91 5.04
C SER A 42 -10.16 -34.65 6.31
N GLY A 43 -11.29 -34.27 6.90
CA GLY A 43 -11.81 -34.93 8.10
C GLY A 43 -12.81 -34.07 8.87
N SER A 44 -13.34 -34.65 9.93
CA SER A 44 -14.33 -34.05 10.83
C SER A 44 -13.88 -34.17 12.29
N ARG A 45 -14.71 -33.68 13.21
CA ARG A 45 -14.49 -33.83 14.63
C ARG A 45 -14.37 -35.31 15.04
N GLU A 46 -15.16 -36.17 14.41
CA GLU A 46 -15.24 -37.61 14.71
C GLU A 46 -14.01 -38.35 14.19
N THR A 47 -13.49 -37.97 13.02
CA THR A 47 -12.37 -38.63 12.35
C THR A 47 -11.00 -38.11 12.78
N LEU A 48 -10.94 -36.90 13.37
CA LEU A 48 -9.72 -36.23 13.83
C LEU A 48 -9.82 -35.90 15.34
N PRO A 49 -9.77 -36.87 16.24
CA PRO A 49 -9.81 -36.64 17.68
C PRO A 49 -8.50 -36.02 18.22
N GLY A 50 -8.50 -35.52 19.46
CA GLY A 50 -7.30 -35.07 20.16
C GLY A 50 -6.98 -33.58 20.01
N TYR A 51 -7.98 -32.77 19.64
CA TYR A 51 -7.91 -31.30 19.71
C TYR A 51 -8.63 -30.79 20.96
N ASP A 52 -8.11 -29.71 21.54
CA ASP A 52 -8.72 -29.05 22.70
C ASP A 52 -9.99 -28.28 22.32
N ARG A 53 -10.03 -27.80 21.07
CA ARG A 53 -11.15 -27.02 20.53
C ARG A 53 -11.47 -27.44 19.11
N TYR A 54 -12.76 -27.50 18.79
CA TYR A 54 -13.31 -27.80 17.48
C TYR A 54 -14.17 -26.65 17.01
N ILE A 55 -13.91 -26.15 15.80
CA ILE A 55 -14.65 -25.04 15.17
C ILE A 55 -15.21 -25.53 13.85
N CYS A 56 -16.54 -25.63 13.75
CA CYS A 56 -17.21 -25.93 12.50
C CYS A 56 -17.24 -24.68 11.62
N LEU A 57 -16.80 -24.81 10.38
CA LEU A 57 -16.77 -23.73 9.38
C LEU A 57 -18.09 -23.57 8.62
N GLU A 58 -19.05 -24.49 8.80
CA GLU A 58 -20.39 -24.41 8.20
C GLU A 58 -20.38 -24.16 6.68
N GLY A 59 -19.46 -24.80 5.98
CA GLY A 59 -19.29 -24.64 4.53
C GLY A 59 -18.50 -23.41 4.09
N MET A 60 -18.05 -22.56 5.02
CA MET A 60 -17.22 -21.38 4.69
C MET A 60 -15.85 -21.76 4.14
N HIS A 61 -15.21 -20.77 3.51
CA HIS A 61 -13.94 -20.89 2.81
C HIS A 61 -12.80 -20.23 3.59
N VAL A 62 -11.68 -20.93 3.72
CA VAL A 62 -10.49 -20.48 4.45
C VAL A 62 -9.35 -20.20 3.48
N TYR A 63 -8.75 -19.04 3.58
CA TYR A 63 -7.63 -18.57 2.76
C TYR A 63 -6.46 -18.11 3.64
N PRO A 64 -5.19 -18.21 3.18
CA PRO A 64 -4.07 -17.59 3.87
C PRO A 64 -4.30 -16.10 4.07
N ALA A 65 -3.95 -15.58 5.24
CA ALA A 65 -4.08 -14.16 5.49
C ALA A 65 -3.25 -13.31 4.52
N LEU A 66 -3.78 -12.15 4.17
CA LEU A 66 -3.27 -11.26 3.14
C LEU A 66 -2.13 -10.38 3.66
N THR A 67 -1.32 -9.93 2.74
CA THR A 67 -0.31 -8.89 2.94
C THR A 67 -0.60 -7.73 1.99
N ASP A 68 -0.80 -6.52 2.52
CA ASP A 68 -0.77 -5.30 1.74
C ASP A 68 0.69 -4.84 1.62
N SER A 69 1.20 -4.82 0.40
CA SER A 69 2.64 -4.67 0.17
C SER A 69 3.13 -3.23 0.12
N HIS A 70 2.24 -2.24 0.16
CA HIS A 70 2.60 -0.82 0.18
C HIS A 70 1.52 0.01 0.88
N VAL A 71 1.87 0.57 2.03
CA VAL A 71 0.96 1.40 2.86
C VAL A 71 1.75 2.53 3.52
N HIS A 72 1.26 3.75 3.44
CA HIS A 72 1.73 4.87 4.26
C HIS A 72 1.07 4.79 5.64
N LEU A 73 1.67 3.97 6.52
CA LEU A 73 1.01 3.54 7.76
C LEU A 73 0.69 4.70 8.71
N LEU A 74 1.61 5.64 8.88
CA LEU A 74 1.41 6.81 9.73
C LEU A 74 0.24 7.65 9.21
N TYR A 75 0.20 7.91 7.91
CA TYR A 75 -0.89 8.61 7.23
C TYR A 75 -2.20 7.87 7.40
N THR A 76 -2.23 6.57 7.10
CA THR A 76 -3.43 5.74 7.23
C THR A 76 -3.99 5.74 8.66
N MET A 77 -3.14 5.63 9.68
CA MET A 77 -3.60 5.62 11.08
C MET A 77 -4.04 7.00 11.58
N ILE A 78 -3.32 8.06 11.22
CA ILE A 78 -3.54 9.39 11.82
C ILE A 78 -4.46 10.24 10.96
N LEU A 79 -4.26 10.28 9.64
CA LEU A 79 -5.04 11.13 8.76
C LEU A 79 -6.43 10.57 8.51
N ALA A 80 -6.59 9.26 8.34
CA ALA A 80 -7.90 8.64 8.20
C ALA A 80 -8.83 8.89 9.42
N ALA A 81 -8.24 9.18 10.59
CA ALA A 81 -9.01 9.54 11.80
C ALA A 81 -9.30 11.04 11.92
N SER A 82 -8.69 11.91 11.11
CA SER A 82 -8.76 13.38 11.23
C SER A 82 -9.00 14.12 9.92
N SER A 83 -9.08 13.43 8.78
CA SER A 83 -9.41 14.01 7.48
C SER A 83 -10.84 13.71 7.04
N PHE A 84 -11.33 14.44 6.04
CA PHE A 84 -12.59 14.13 5.38
C PHE A 84 -12.38 13.95 3.86
N THR A 85 -13.21 13.10 3.28
CA THR A 85 -13.22 12.84 1.83
C THR A 85 -13.91 13.98 1.09
N LEU A 86 -13.23 14.58 0.15
CA LEU A 86 -13.74 15.72 -0.59
C LEU A 86 -14.61 15.30 -1.77
N CYS A 87 -14.08 14.45 -2.65
CA CYS A 87 -14.83 13.90 -3.77
C CYS A 87 -15.15 12.42 -3.52
N GLU A 88 -16.32 12.00 -3.91
CA GLU A 88 -16.76 10.61 -3.80
C GLU A 88 -17.03 10.04 -5.19
N VAL A 89 -16.51 8.86 -5.46
CA VAL A 89 -16.81 8.10 -6.69
C VAL A 89 -18.06 7.27 -6.43
N THR A 90 -19.09 7.48 -7.21
CA THR A 90 -20.37 6.77 -7.11
C THR A 90 -20.76 6.18 -8.46
N ALA A 91 -21.80 5.35 -8.50
CA ALA A 91 -22.35 4.83 -9.75
C ALA A 91 -22.83 5.95 -10.70
N GLY A 92 -23.17 7.14 -10.16
CA GLY A 92 -23.55 8.33 -10.93
C GLY A 92 -22.39 9.19 -11.39
N GLY A 93 -21.16 8.82 -11.09
CA GLY A 93 -19.95 9.57 -11.38
C GLY A 93 -19.27 10.14 -10.13
N ILE A 94 -18.47 11.19 -10.31
CA ILE A 94 -17.71 11.85 -9.25
C ILE A 94 -18.45 13.09 -8.76
N ALA A 95 -18.58 13.25 -7.44
CA ALA A 95 -19.21 14.41 -6.82
C ALA A 95 -18.44 14.88 -5.56
N PRO A 96 -18.22 16.19 -5.40
CA PRO A 96 -18.47 17.27 -6.36
C PRO A 96 -17.50 17.24 -7.56
N ASP A 97 -17.95 17.79 -8.69
CA ASP A 97 -17.20 17.88 -9.96
C ASP A 97 -16.87 19.35 -10.35
N CYS A 98 -17.03 20.29 -9.42
CA CYS A 98 -16.77 21.72 -9.64
C CYS A 98 -16.39 22.44 -8.35
N MET A 99 -15.71 23.60 -8.48
CA MET A 99 -15.24 24.42 -7.35
C MET A 99 -16.35 24.82 -6.39
N ALA A 100 -17.53 25.19 -6.91
CA ALA A 100 -18.68 25.57 -6.07
C ALA A 100 -19.13 24.43 -5.14
N GLY A 101 -19.12 23.19 -5.63
CA GLY A 101 -19.44 22.02 -4.83
C GLY A 101 -18.36 21.71 -3.79
N VAL A 102 -17.09 21.87 -4.15
CA VAL A 102 -15.93 21.75 -3.24
C VAL A 102 -16.03 22.77 -2.11
N GLU A 103 -16.26 24.04 -2.44
CA GLU A 103 -16.48 25.12 -1.47
C GLU A 103 -17.61 24.78 -0.50
N ALA A 104 -18.78 24.38 -1.01
CA ALA A 104 -19.93 24.04 -0.18
C ALA A 104 -19.61 22.95 0.84
N LYS A 105 -18.90 21.89 0.43
CA LYS A 105 -18.49 20.78 1.28
C LYS A 105 -17.47 21.21 2.35
N ILE A 106 -16.51 22.06 2.00
CA ILE A 106 -15.52 22.62 2.93
C ILE A 106 -16.20 23.52 3.96
N ARG A 107 -17.07 24.44 3.54
CA ARG A 107 -17.80 25.33 4.45
C ARG A 107 -18.71 24.55 5.42
N ASP A 108 -19.34 23.47 4.96
CA ASP A 108 -20.15 22.59 5.80
C ASP A 108 -19.30 21.86 6.84
N TYR A 109 -18.17 21.30 6.42
CA TYR A 109 -17.22 20.66 7.33
C TYR A 109 -16.70 21.64 8.40
N CYS A 110 -16.37 22.88 8.01
CA CYS A 110 -15.92 23.91 8.93
C CYS A 110 -16.98 24.30 9.98
N ARG A 111 -18.27 24.32 9.58
CA ARG A 111 -19.41 24.59 10.49
C ARG A 111 -19.62 23.46 11.50
N SER A 112 -19.52 22.21 11.03
CA SER A 112 -19.72 21.03 11.89
C SER A 112 -18.53 20.73 12.81
N HIS A 113 -17.32 21.25 12.47
CA HIS A 113 -16.09 21.03 13.24
C HIS A 113 -15.40 22.36 13.63
N PRO A 114 -16.07 23.24 14.44
CA PRO A 114 -15.54 24.57 14.73
C PRO A 114 -14.21 24.58 15.49
N GLY A 115 -13.94 23.55 16.28
CA GLY A 115 -12.73 23.40 17.09
C GLY A 115 -11.52 22.81 16.34
N GLN A 116 -11.67 22.40 15.08
CA GLN A 116 -10.59 21.80 14.31
C GLN A 116 -9.50 22.84 14.00
N LYS A 117 -8.26 22.60 14.40
CA LYS A 117 -7.13 23.51 14.24
C LYS A 117 -6.45 23.40 12.87
N ILE A 118 -6.42 22.21 12.32
CA ILE A 118 -5.87 21.90 10.99
C ILE A 118 -6.91 21.04 10.30
N ILE A 119 -7.40 21.51 9.17
CA ILE A 119 -8.38 20.81 8.34
C ILE A 119 -7.60 20.07 7.26
N VAL A 120 -7.82 18.76 7.16
CA VAL A 120 -7.23 17.92 6.13
C VAL A 120 -8.35 17.36 5.27
N ALA A 121 -8.31 17.64 3.98
CA ALA A 121 -9.20 17.05 2.99
C ALA A 121 -8.38 16.20 2.03
N ASN A 122 -8.89 15.03 1.72
CA ASN A 122 -8.28 14.10 0.77
C ASN A 122 -9.26 13.80 -0.37
N GLN A 123 -8.78 13.05 -1.37
CA GLN A 123 -9.59 12.66 -2.52
C GLN A 123 -10.13 13.86 -3.33
N TYR A 124 -9.33 14.92 -3.50
CA TYR A 124 -9.60 15.87 -4.57
C TYR A 124 -9.30 15.21 -5.91
N ILE A 125 -10.17 15.33 -6.90
CA ILE A 125 -10.00 14.63 -8.18
C ILE A 125 -9.88 15.68 -9.28
N LEU A 126 -8.62 16.08 -9.56
CA LEU A 126 -8.32 17.13 -10.53
C LEU A 126 -8.93 16.88 -11.92
N SER A 127 -8.79 15.65 -12.42
CA SER A 127 -9.30 15.25 -13.75
C SER A 127 -10.83 15.36 -13.87
N ALA A 128 -11.56 15.23 -12.75
CA ALA A 128 -13.02 15.33 -12.72
C ALA A 128 -13.53 16.76 -12.61
N MET A 129 -12.69 17.71 -12.15
CA MET A 129 -13.12 19.10 -11.98
C MET A 129 -13.38 19.79 -13.31
N LYS A 130 -14.51 20.51 -13.42
CA LYS A 130 -14.83 21.34 -14.59
C LYS A 130 -13.80 22.42 -14.84
N GLU A 131 -13.25 22.98 -13.78
CA GLU A 131 -12.23 24.04 -13.82
C GLU A 131 -10.81 23.52 -14.12
N LYS A 132 -10.59 22.20 -14.12
CA LYS A 132 -9.32 21.54 -14.44
C LYS A 132 -8.12 22.10 -13.67
N ARG A 133 -8.31 22.50 -12.42
CA ARG A 133 -7.27 23.01 -11.52
C ARG A 133 -7.55 22.68 -10.06
N LEU A 134 -6.53 22.71 -9.23
CA LEU A 134 -6.68 22.81 -7.79
C LEU A 134 -7.20 24.21 -7.41
N PRO A 135 -7.92 24.39 -6.30
CA PRO A 135 -8.15 25.72 -5.74
C PRO A 135 -6.82 26.38 -5.39
N ASP A 136 -6.82 27.70 -5.17
CA ASP A 136 -5.66 28.39 -4.66
C ASP A 136 -5.79 28.69 -3.16
N ARG A 137 -4.71 29.20 -2.54
CA ARG A 137 -4.70 29.52 -1.10
C ARG A 137 -5.74 30.58 -0.71
N HIS A 138 -6.07 31.52 -1.58
CA HIS A 138 -7.04 32.57 -1.30
C HIS A 138 -8.45 32.04 -1.28
N GLU A 139 -8.78 31.14 -2.19
CA GLU A 139 -10.03 30.37 -2.17
C GLU A 139 -10.16 29.58 -0.86
N LEU A 140 -9.09 28.89 -0.44
CA LEU A 140 -9.09 28.16 0.86
C LEU A 140 -9.24 29.11 2.06
N ASP A 141 -8.57 30.25 2.05
CA ASP A 141 -8.69 31.25 3.13
C ASP A 141 -10.13 31.74 3.26
N GLU A 142 -10.81 32.01 2.14
CA GLU A 142 -12.20 32.42 2.11
C GLU A 142 -13.13 31.30 2.59
N TRP A 143 -13.00 30.10 2.05
CA TRP A 143 -13.88 28.98 2.34
C TRP A 143 -13.80 28.51 3.79
N THR A 144 -12.62 28.58 4.39
CA THR A 144 -12.37 28.16 5.77
C THR A 144 -12.51 29.26 6.81
N GLY A 145 -12.66 30.54 6.37
CA GLY A 145 -12.59 31.70 7.28
C GLY A 145 -11.18 31.88 7.88
N GLY A 146 -10.14 31.61 7.09
CA GLY A 146 -8.73 31.78 7.46
C GLY A 146 -8.16 30.68 8.36
N LYS A 147 -8.78 29.51 8.43
CA LYS A 147 -8.22 28.35 9.15
C LYS A 147 -7.09 27.70 8.36
N SER A 148 -6.24 26.96 9.09
CA SER A 148 -5.20 26.12 8.46
C SER A 148 -5.84 24.93 7.76
N MET A 149 -5.62 24.81 6.45
CA MET A 149 -6.18 23.74 5.64
C MET A 149 -5.19 23.21 4.62
N ILE A 150 -5.26 21.92 4.34
CA ILE A 150 -4.64 21.24 3.19
C ILE A 150 -5.69 20.41 2.46
N ILE A 151 -5.62 20.44 1.14
CA ILE A 151 -6.32 19.52 0.24
C ILE A 151 -5.30 18.69 -0.51
N TYR A 152 -5.41 17.37 -0.45
CA TYR A 152 -4.61 16.45 -1.25
C TYR A 152 -5.37 16.02 -2.50
N ASN A 153 -4.72 16.07 -3.66
CA ASN A 153 -5.19 15.40 -4.86
C ASN A 153 -5.19 13.87 -4.64
N ILE A 154 -6.03 13.17 -5.37
CA ILE A 154 -6.23 11.72 -5.20
C ILE A 154 -4.95 10.90 -5.40
N ASP A 155 -4.04 11.37 -6.24
CA ASP A 155 -2.79 10.71 -6.56
C ASP A 155 -1.70 10.87 -5.48
N GLY A 156 -1.92 11.73 -4.47
CA GLY A 156 -0.96 11.98 -3.39
C GLY A 156 0.26 12.83 -3.75
N HIS A 157 0.44 13.22 -5.02
CA HIS A 157 1.62 13.97 -5.51
C HIS A 157 1.36 15.45 -5.81
N SER A 158 0.17 15.94 -5.51
CA SER A 158 -0.14 17.37 -5.55
C SER A 158 -1.13 17.78 -4.47
N SER A 159 -1.06 19.02 -4.05
CA SER A 159 -1.91 19.57 -3.00
C SER A 159 -2.00 21.08 -3.06
N VAL A 160 -2.92 21.65 -2.26
CA VAL A 160 -2.99 23.08 -2.00
C VAL A 160 -3.15 23.32 -0.51
N ILE A 161 -2.48 24.35 0.01
CA ILE A 161 -2.56 24.74 1.42
C ILE A 161 -2.95 26.20 1.60
N SER A 162 -3.72 26.47 2.66
CA SER A 162 -4.15 27.83 3.02
C SER A 162 -2.99 28.71 3.50
N THR A 163 -3.14 30.03 3.43
CA THR A 163 -2.15 30.99 3.94
C THR A 163 -1.82 30.77 5.42
N ALA A 164 -2.82 30.42 6.23
CA ALA A 164 -2.60 30.12 7.65
C ALA A 164 -1.71 28.90 7.87
N LEU A 165 -1.82 27.89 7.01
CA LEU A 165 -0.98 26.69 7.08
C LEU A 165 0.43 27.00 6.54
N MET A 166 0.58 27.72 5.42
CA MET A 166 1.89 28.15 4.91
C MET A 166 2.69 28.88 6.00
N LYS A 167 2.07 29.84 6.68
CA LYS A 167 2.72 30.59 7.79
C LYS A 167 3.16 29.66 8.93
N LYS A 168 2.34 28.69 9.33
CA LYS A 168 2.70 27.71 10.37
C LYS A 168 3.88 26.83 9.98
N LEU A 169 4.02 26.54 8.70
CA LEU A 169 5.11 25.72 8.17
C LEU A 169 6.38 26.54 7.88
N GLY A 170 6.32 27.88 8.03
CA GLY A 170 7.43 28.77 7.70
C GLY A 170 7.70 28.87 6.20
N LEU A 171 6.67 28.67 5.36
CA LEU A 171 6.77 28.78 3.91
C LEU A 171 6.49 30.20 3.45
N PRO A 172 7.17 30.71 2.38
CA PRO A 172 6.92 32.03 1.82
C PRO A 172 5.51 32.09 1.21
N CYS A 173 4.77 33.15 1.54
CA CYS A 173 3.42 33.36 0.99
C CYS A 173 3.42 34.31 -0.22
N GLU A 174 4.40 35.23 -0.30
CA GLU A 174 4.46 36.24 -1.36
C GLU A 174 4.79 35.58 -2.70
N GLY A 175 3.97 35.86 -3.72
CA GLY A 175 4.14 35.29 -5.06
C GLY A 175 3.76 33.81 -5.22
N HIS A 176 3.31 33.15 -4.14
CA HIS A 176 2.93 31.73 -4.17
C HIS A 176 1.42 31.55 -3.99
N ASP A 177 0.79 30.76 -4.86
CA ASP A 177 -0.67 30.53 -4.86
C ASP A 177 -1.13 29.41 -3.91
N GLY A 178 -0.19 28.75 -3.23
CA GLY A 178 -0.45 27.68 -2.28
C GLY A 178 -0.56 26.28 -2.87
N ARG A 179 -0.37 26.13 -4.19
CA ARG A 179 -0.36 24.83 -4.89
C ARG A 179 1.05 24.27 -4.89
N PHE A 180 1.16 22.97 -4.66
CA PHE A 180 2.42 22.22 -4.64
C PHE A 180 2.28 20.96 -5.47
N SER A 181 3.32 20.60 -6.23
CA SER A 181 3.41 19.36 -6.99
C SER A 181 4.86 18.88 -7.07
N GLY A 182 5.06 17.59 -7.38
CA GLY A 182 6.39 17.00 -7.49
C GLY A 182 7.23 17.16 -6.23
N GLU A 183 8.53 17.42 -6.36
CA GLU A 183 9.48 17.54 -5.23
C GLU A 183 9.07 18.61 -4.19
N GLU A 184 8.48 19.73 -4.63
CA GLU A 184 8.00 20.77 -3.70
C GLU A 184 6.84 20.24 -2.85
N HIS A 185 5.96 19.42 -3.42
CA HIS A 185 4.89 18.77 -2.69
C HIS A 185 5.45 17.81 -1.64
N GLU A 186 6.42 16.96 -1.98
CA GLU A 186 7.02 16.00 -1.05
C GLU A 186 7.67 16.72 0.14
N PHE A 187 8.42 17.77 -0.11
CA PHE A 187 9.01 18.60 0.94
C PHE A 187 7.95 19.25 1.85
N MET A 188 6.90 19.83 1.26
CA MET A 188 5.80 20.44 2.01
C MET A 188 5.03 19.40 2.82
N GLN A 189 4.75 18.23 2.23
CA GLN A 189 4.05 17.10 2.86
C GLN A 189 4.81 16.60 4.09
N GLY A 190 6.12 16.48 4.05
CA GLY A 190 6.96 16.12 5.19
C GLY A 190 6.77 17.08 6.37
N LYS A 191 6.70 18.41 6.10
CA LYS A 191 6.43 19.43 7.13
C LYS A 191 5.01 19.32 7.70
N VAL A 192 3.99 19.13 6.85
CA VAL A 192 2.59 18.98 7.27
C VAL A 192 2.44 17.74 8.15
N THR A 193 3.01 16.62 7.75
CA THR A 193 3.00 15.38 8.53
C THR A 193 3.61 15.59 9.91
N SER A 194 4.76 16.24 9.99
CA SER A 194 5.42 16.55 11.25
C SER A 194 4.56 17.45 12.14
N LEU A 195 3.88 18.44 11.56
CA LEU A 195 2.99 19.33 12.29
C LEU A 195 1.74 18.61 12.82
N ILE A 196 1.11 17.77 12.00
CA ILE A 196 -0.07 16.99 12.39
C ILE A 196 0.31 16.03 13.53
N ALA A 197 1.40 15.32 13.37
CA ALA A 197 1.84 14.33 14.34
C ALA A 197 2.24 14.95 15.69
N ALA A 198 2.81 16.17 15.71
CA ALA A 198 3.07 16.90 16.95
C ALA A 198 1.79 17.27 17.73
N ASN A 199 0.62 17.23 17.08
CA ASN A 199 -0.69 17.48 17.68
C ASN A 199 -1.49 16.22 17.99
N VAL A 200 -0.95 15.01 17.76
CA VAL A 200 -1.64 13.75 18.03
C VAL A 200 -1.69 13.48 19.54
N THR A 201 -2.90 13.35 20.05
CA THR A 201 -3.12 12.94 21.45
C THR A 201 -3.08 11.41 21.61
N PRO A 202 -2.81 10.87 22.81
CA PRO A 202 -2.89 9.43 23.05
C PRO A 202 -4.24 8.80 22.67
N ALA A 203 -5.34 9.55 22.80
CA ALA A 203 -6.67 9.09 22.42
C ALA A 203 -6.83 9.00 20.89
N VAL A 204 -6.31 9.96 20.14
CA VAL A 204 -6.29 9.93 18.65
C VAL A 204 -5.44 8.77 18.18
N LEU A 205 -4.24 8.59 18.75
CA LEU A 205 -3.34 7.48 18.41
C LEU A 205 -3.99 6.12 18.70
N ALA A 206 -4.64 5.97 19.86
CA ALA A 206 -5.34 4.73 20.22
C ALA A 206 -6.45 4.39 19.22
N ARG A 207 -7.26 5.39 18.82
CA ARG A 207 -8.30 5.21 17.80
C ARG A 207 -7.71 4.89 16.43
N GLY A 208 -6.65 5.59 16.01
CA GLY A 208 -5.98 5.33 14.74
C GLY A 208 -5.46 3.89 14.64
N ILE A 209 -4.77 3.40 15.68
CA ILE A 209 -4.28 2.01 15.75
C ILE A 209 -5.45 1.02 15.72
N ALA A 210 -6.53 1.28 16.45
CA ALA A 210 -7.70 0.40 16.49
C ALA A 210 -8.41 0.35 15.14
N ASN A 211 -8.69 1.51 14.53
CA ASN A 211 -9.35 1.60 13.22
C ASN A 211 -8.54 0.86 12.17
N PHE A 212 -7.24 1.11 12.10
CA PHE A 212 -6.33 0.42 11.18
C PHE A 212 -6.34 -1.11 11.40
N SER A 213 -6.15 -1.56 12.65
CA SER A 213 -6.07 -2.99 12.95
C SER A 213 -7.40 -3.71 12.69
N ASN A 214 -8.53 -3.06 13.02
CA ASN A 214 -9.87 -3.61 12.76
C ASN A 214 -10.17 -3.66 11.25
N LEU A 215 -9.74 -2.65 10.50
CA LEU A 215 -9.87 -2.62 9.04
C LEU A 215 -9.06 -3.75 8.40
N CYS A 216 -7.81 -3.94 8.82
CA CYS A 216 -6.99 -5.06 8.38
C CYS A 216 -7.69 -6.41 8.66
N ALA A 217 -8.21 -6.59 9.88
CA ALA A 217 -8.90 -7.83 10.26
C ALA A 217 -10.17 -8.06 9.45
N ARG A 218 -10.94 -6.99 9.16
CA ARG A 218 -12.15 -7.06 8.32
C ARG A 218 -11.84 -7.58 6.91
N TYR A 219 -10.67 -7.27 6.39
CA TYR A 219 -10.28 -7.70 5.05
C TYR A 219 -9.28 -8.86 5.03
N GLY A 220 -9.02 -9.51 6.17
CA GLY A 220 -8.11 -10.64 6.23
C GLY A 220 -6.63 -10.28 6.08
N ILE A 221 -6.26 -9.01 6.23
CA ILE A 221 -4.87 -8.53 6.14
C ILE A 221 -4.17 -8.76 7.48
N SER A 222 -3.20 -9.67 7.51
CA SER A 222 -2.40 -9.97 8.72
C SER A 222 -1.05 -9.25 8.75
N ARG A 223 -0.64 -8.67 7.61
CA ARG A 223 0.64 -7.99 7.44
C ARG A 223 0.52 -6.82 6.49
N VAL A 224 1.30 -5.76 6.75
CA VAL A 224 1.49 -4.64 5.81
C VAL A 224 2.97 -4.29 5.68
N CYS A 225 3.38 -3.83 4.51
CA CYS A 225 4.66 -3.15 4.30
C CYS A 225 4.44 -1.65 4.43
N ALA A 226 5.06 -1.05 5.43
CA ALA A 226 4.87 0.36 5.78
C ALA A 226 6.01 1.22 5.22
N MET A 227 5.65 2.23 4.43
CA MET A 227 6.54 3.23 3.86
C MET A 227 6.45 4.47 4.73
N ASP A 228 7.40 4.65 5.63
CA ASP A 228 7.38 5.77 6.59
C ASP A 228 8.78 6.28 6.89
N GLY A 229 8.91 7.58 6.99
CA GLY A 229 10.15 8.27 7.32
C GLY A 229 10.19 9.67 6.75
N ASN A 230 10.90 10.58 7.41
CA ASN A 230 11.10 11.93 6.93
C ASN A 230 12.60 12.28 7.02
N GLU A 231 13.23 12.45 5.87
CA GLU A 231 14.66 12.76 5.77
C GLU A 231 14.97 14.21 6.11
N ASP A 232 14.03 15.13 5.95
CA ASP A 232 14.22 16.57 6.19
C ASP A 232 14.39 16.90 7.67
N VAL A 233 13.96 16.02 8.57
CA VAL A 233 14.12 16.21 10.01
C VAL A 233 15.39 15.54 10.51
N LYS A 234 16.21 16.27 11.30
CA LYS A 234 17.47 15.76 11.87
C LYS A 234 17.27 14.50 12.71
N THR A 235 16.16 14.41 13.46
CA THR A 235 15.80 13.24 14.26
C THR A 235 14.34 12.93 14.06
N ASP A 236 14.05 11.87 13.33
CA ASP A 236 12.69 11.43 13.05
C ASP A 236 12.15 10.63 14.25
N LEU A 237 11.58 11.36 15.21
CA LEU A 237 10.95 10.78 16.40
C LEU A 237 9.66 10.04 16.06
N LEU A 238 8.97 10.44 14.99
CA LEU A 238 7.71 9.84 14.58
C LEU A 238 7.90 8.44 14.05
N THR A 239 8.82 8.25 13.11
CA THR A 239 9.13 6.93 12.58
C THR A 239 9.72 6.03 13.67
N ARG A 240 10.46 6.57 14.63
CA ARG A 240 10.90 5.80 15.81
C ARG A 240 9.74 5.36 16.70
N LEU A 241 8.79 6.25 16.96
CA LEU A 241 7.56 5.92 17.71
C LEU A 241 6.73 4.90 16.94
N LEU A 242 6.56 5.08 15.64
CA LEU A 242 5.87 4.13 14.77
C LEU A 242 6.52 2.74 14.83
N ALA A 243 7.83 2.64 14.67
CA ALA A 243 8.57 1.38 14.76
C ALA A 243 8.42 0.72 16.14
N PHE A 244 8.40 1.53 17.19
CA PHE A 244 8.17 1.05 18.56
C PHE A 244 6.75 0.47 18.73
N LEU A 245 5.71 1.15 18.22
CA LEU A 245 4.32 0.69 18.23
C LEU A 245 4.13 -0.52 17.32
N ALA A 246 4.60 -0.45 16.09
CA ALA A 246 4.55 -1.50 15.08
C ALA A 246 5.09 -2.83 15.61
N SER A 247 6.20 -2.78 16.37
CA SER A 247 6.79 -3.97 16.98
C SER A 247 5.89 -4.66 18.03
N ARG A 248 4.73 -4.08 18.38
CA ARG A 248 3.79 -4.58 19.40
C ARG A 248 2.36 -4.79 18.90
N MET A 249 2.06 -4.29 17.69
CA MET A 249 0.73 -4.46 17.07
C MET A 249 0.46 -5.94 16.75
N GLU A 250 -0.81 -6.33 16.68
CA GLU A 250 -1.19 -7.68 16.24
C GLU A 250 -0.93 -7.89 14.76
N ILE A 251 -1.29 -6.90 13.95
CA ILE A 251 -0.93 -6.87 12.53
C ILE A 251 0.59 -6.78 12.41
N ASP A 252 1.18 -7.64 11.61
CA ASP A 252 2.62 -7.63 11.38
C ASP A 252 2.99 -6.46 10.46
N ILE A 253 3.87 -5.58 10.91
CA ILE A 253 4.36 -4.45 10.13
C ILE A 253 5.76 -4.78 9.59
N ARG A 254 6.00 -4.52 8.32
CA ARG A 254 7.31 -4.56 7.67
C ARG A 254 7.68 -3.15 7.27
N LEU A 255 8.45 -2.49 8.14
CA LEU A 255 8.81 -1.09 7.95
C LEU A 255 9.93 -0.94 6.91
N PHE A 256 9.73 -0.05 5.95
CA PHE A 256 10.71 0.46 5.00
C PHE A 256 10.95 1.93 5.34
N PRO A 257 12.02 2.25 6.11
CA PRO A 257 12.33 3.64 6.43
C PRO A 257 12.74 4.42 5.18
N GLN A 258 12.05 5.54 4.91
CA GLN A 258 12.19 6.32 3.68
C GLN A 258 13.38 7.29 3.73
N TYR A 259 14.60 6.78 4.00
CA TYR A 259 15.80 7.60 4.05
C TYR A 259 16.76 7.25 2.92
N MET A 260 17.15 8.24 2.11
CA MET A 260 18.23 8.12 1.11
C MET A 260 19.59 7.94 1.79
N ASP A 261 19.80 8.55 2.96
CA ASP A 261 20.92 8.22 3.84
C ASP A 261 20.67 6.89 4.56
N LEU A 262 21.22 5.81 4.02
CA LEU A 262 21.03 4.45 4.55
C LEU A 262 21.58 4.26 5.97
N GLU A 263 22.48 5.10 6.47
CA GLU A 263 22.92 5.05 7.86
C GLU A 263 21.79 5.41 8.83
N ARG A 264 20.85 6.24 8.43
CA ARG A 264 19.67 6.59 9.23
C ARG A 264 18.72 5.40 9.45
N THR A 265 18.82 4.34 8.65
CA THR A 265 18.07 3.09 8.86
C THR A 265 18.64 2.25 10.01
N ARG A 266 19.87 2.50 10.47
CA ARG A 266 20.59 1.71 11.48
C ARG A 266 19.79 1.47 12.78
N PRO A 267 19.03 2.43 13.35
CA PRO A 267 18.22 2.21 14.56
C PRO A 267 17.15 1.14 14.38
N TYR A 268 16.62 0.98 13.16
CA TYR A 268 15.52 0.05 12.84
C TYR A 268 16.02 -1.38 12.57
N ARG A 269 17.28 -1.57 12.13
CA ARG A 269 17.85 -2.88 11.76
C ARG A 269 17.74 -3.92 12.88
N ARG A 270 17.84 -3.51 14.15
CA ARG A 270 17.70 -4.41 15.31
C ARG A 270 16.27 -4.90 15.51
N LEU A 271 15.28 -4.14 15.04
CA LEU A 271 13.85 -4.48 15.10
C LEU A 271 13.42 -5.32 13.90
N GLN A 272 14.14 -5.29 12.80
CA GLN A 272 13.83 -5.98 11.55
C GLN A 272 14.45 -7.38 11.54
N ARG A 273 13.79 -8.30 10.81
CA ARG A 273 14.38 -9.61 10.48
C ARG A 273 15.42 -9.45 9.38
N HIS A 274 15.09 -8.66 8.37
CA HIS A 274 15.96 -8.23 7.28
C HIS A 274 15.99 -6.70 7.26
N PRO A 275 17.17 -6.07 7.13
CA PRO A 275 17.28 -4.63 6.98
C PRO A 275 16.53 -4.14 5.74
N ARG A 276 15.76 -3.05 5.87
CA ARG A 276 14.96 -2.46 4.79
C ARG A 276 15.14 -0.95 4.72
N ALA A 277 14.96 -0.41 3.52
CA ALA A 277 14.91 1.03 3.27
C ALA A 277 14.09 1.31 2.01
N GLY A 278 13.61 2.54 1.85
CA GLY A 278 12.99 2.99 0.62
C GLY A 278 11.47 3.03 0.67
N GLY A 279 10.86 2.93 -0.48
CA GLY A 279 9.44 3.12 -0.71
C GLY A 279 9.18 4.41 -1.46
N CYS A 280 8.56 5.37 -0.81
CA CYS A 280 8.30 6.72 -1.29
C CYS A 280 9.19 7.78 -0.59
N GLY A 281 8.77 9.04 -0.58
CA GLY A 281 9.54 10.13 0.02
C GLY A 281 10.87 10.30 -0.67
N SER A 282 11.99 10.23 0.06
CA SER A 282 13.32 10.37 -0.56
C SER A 282 13.69 9.28 -1.59
N TRP A 283 12.86 8.25 -1.76
CA TRP A 283 13.04 7.19 -2.75
C TRP A 283 12.02 7.24 -3.88
N GLU A 284 11.32 8.35 -4.02
CA GLU A 284 10.54 8.64 -5.22
C GLU A 284 11.48 9.10 -6.32
N LEU A 285 11.56 8.33 -7.40
CA LEU A 285 12.41 8.68 -8.54
C LEU A 285 11.69 9.60 -9.52
N ASP A 286 10.37 9.60 -9.50
CA ASP A 286 9.47 10.53 -10.19
C ASP A 286 8.17 10.66 -9.40
N GLY A 287 7.20 11.38 -9.93
CA GLY A 287 5.87 11.50 -9.33
C GLY A 287 4.81 10.69 -10.06
N SER A 288 3.61 11.27 -10.30
CA SER A 288 2.44 10.59 -10.86
C SER A 288 1.94 11.19 -12.17
N VAL A 289 1.08 10.44 -12.87
CA VAL A 289 0.37 10.93 -14.07
C VAL A 289 -0.62 12.04 -13.71
N GLY A 290 -1.38 11.88 -12.62
CA GLY A 290 -2.40 12.83 -12.20
C GLY A 290 -1.86 14.21 -11.85
N SER A 291 -0.59 14.29 -11.45
CA SER A 291 0.13 15.54 -11.11
C SER A 291 1.12 15.99 -12.19
N HIS A 292 1.15 15.34 -13.36
CA HIS A 292 2.07 15.62 -14.48
C HIS A 292 3.56 15.55 -14.09
N SER A 293 3.88 14.80 -13.06
CA SER A 293 5.23 14.68 -12.50
C SER A 293 5.91 13.33 -12.74
N ALA A 294 5.16 12.33 -13.26
CA ALA A 294 5.77 11.08 -13.73
C ALA A 294 6.70 11.33 -14.92
N ALA A 295 7.88 10.71 -14.91
CA ALA A 295 8.95 10.98 -15.88
C ALA A 295 8.76 10.16 -17.17
N PHE A 296 8.33 10.82 -18.24
CA PHE A 296 8.15 10.23 -19.56
C PHE A 296 9.16 10.74 -20.60
N TYR A 297 9.46 9.94 -21.62
CA TYR A 297 10.22 10.41 -22.78
C TYR A 297 9.37 11.26 -23.73
N THR A 298 8.05 11.04 -23.76
CA THR A 298 7.07 11.83 -24.51
C THR A 298 6.34 12.81 -23.60
N PRO A 299 5.99 14.02 -24.08
CA PRO A 299 5.31 15.00 -23.24
C PRO A 299 3.85 14.63 -22.96
N PHE A 300 3.33 15.12 -21.84
CA PHE A 300 1.90 15.15 -21.54
C PHE A 300 1.15 15.96 -22.60
N ARG A 301 -0.05 15.51 -22.98
CA ARG A 301 -0.83 16.09 -24.10
C ARG A 301 -1.32 17.49 -23.82
N ASP A 302 -1.65 17.80 -22.59
CA ASP A 302 -2.29 19.04 -22.18
C ASP A 302 -1.27 20.12 -21.77
N THR A 303 -0.14 19.76 -21.17
CA THR A 303 0.88 20.72 -20.70
C THR A 303 2.07 20.82 -21.64
N GLY A 304 2.38 19.77 -22.41
CA GLY A 304 3.61 19.70 -23.20
C GLY A 304 4.87 19.41 -22.38
N GLU A 305 4.76 19.23 -21.07
CA GLU A 305 5.84 18.85 -20.15
C GLU A 305 6.01 17.32 -20.13
N LYS A 306 7.16 16.83 -19.66
CA LYS A 306 7.46 15.38 -19.63
C LYS A 306 7.52 14.78 -18.24
N GLY A 307 7.36 15.60 -17.18
CA GLY A 307 7.88 15.23 -15.87
C GLY A 307 9.40 15.07 -15.91
N HIS A 308 9.99 14.62 -14.85
CA HIS A 308 11.45 14.38 -14.79
C HIS A 308 11.80 13.41 -13.67
N CYS A 309 12.94 12.74 -13.80
CA CYS A 309 13.53 12.00 -12.70
C CYS A 309 14.07 12.98 -11.66
N TYR A 310 13.76 12.77 -10.38
CA TYR A 310 14.15 13.66 -9.29
C TYR A 310 15.64 13.59 -8.94
N TYR A 311 16.32 12.53 -9.39
CA TYR A 311 17.71 12.29 -9.05
C TYR A 311 18.56 11.94 -10.28
N GLU A 312 19.83 12.32 -10.23
CA GLU A 312 20.83 11.92 -11.22
C GLU A 312 21.16 10.43 -11.09
N ASN A 313 21.46 9.78 -12.23
CA ASN A 313 21.74 8.35 -12.31
C ASN A 313 22.87 7.91 -11.38
N ASP A 314 23.95 8.69 -11.26
CA ASP A 314 25.13 8.37 -10.44
C ASP A 314 24.78 8.29 -8.95
N LEU A 315 23.88 9.16 -8.49
CA LEU A 315 23.41 9.14 -7.10
C LEU A 315 22.62 7.84 -6.83
N ILE A 316 21.63 7.53 -7.66
CA ILE A 316 20.80 6.32 -7.48
C ILE A 316 21.67 5.06 -7.59
N LEU A 317 22.55 4.99 -8.60
CA LEU A 317 23.48 3.87 -8.73
C LEU A 317 24.36 3.68 -7.49
N SER A 318 24.88 4.79 -6.93
CA SER A 318 25.69 4.74 -5.72
C SER A 318 24.90 4.18 -4.52
N LYS A 319 23.61 4.56 -4.40
CA LYS A 319 22.72 4.13 -3.32
C LYS A 319 22.27 2.68 -3.47
N VAL A 320 21.93 2.23 -4.65
CA VAL A 320 21.62 0.82 -4.95
C VAL A 320 22.84 -0.06 -4.64
N ARG A 321 24.06 0.38 -5.01
CA ARG A 321 25.32 -0.30 -4.70
C ARG A 321 25.58 -0.35 -3.19
N GLU A 322 25.35 0.75 -2.47
CA GLU A 322 25.46 0.83 -1.01
C GLU A 322 24.48 -0.12 -0.31
N ALA A 323 23.22 -0.14 -0.74
CA ALA A 323 22.19 -1.03 -0.19
C ALA A 323 22.58 -2.51 -0.38
N ALA A 324 23.01 -2.88 -1.58
CA ALA A 324 23.48 -4.22 -1.89
C ALA A 324 24.70 -4.63 -1.06
N GLN A 325 25.65 -3.70 -0.79
CA GLN A 325 26.82 -3.95 0.07
C GLN A 325 26.44 -4.17 1.53
N LYS A 326 25.41 -3.46 2.00
CA LYS A 326 24.93 -3.51 3.39
C LYS A 326 23.89 -4.60 3.64
N GLY A 327 23.48 -5.34 2.61
CA GLY A 327 22.43 -6.36 2.71
C GLY A 327 21.07 -5.74 3.08
N ILE A 328 20.75 -4.58 2.50
CA ILE A 328 19.48 -3.86 2.73
C ILE A 328 18.54 -4.15 1.58
N GLN A 329 17.35 -4.69 1.88
CA GLN A 329 16.24 -4.76 0.92
C GLN A 329 15.77 -3.34 0.60
N LEU A 330 15.85 -2.97 -0.67
CA LEU A 330 15.52 -1.62 -1.12
C LEU A 330 14.17 -1.61 -1.83
N SER A 331 13.41 -0.53 -1.66
CA SER A 331 12.17 -0.23 -2.36
C SER A 331 12.29 1.14 -3.01
N CYS A 332 11.87 1.30 -4.27
CA CYS A 332 11.94 2.55 -5.00
C CYS A 332 10.63 2.78 -5.74
N HIS A 333 10.03 3.96 -5.58
CA HIS A 333 8.90 4.39 -6.38
C HIS A 333 9.37 4.76 -7.80
N ALA A 334 8.70 4.25 -8.82
CA ALA A 334 8.90 4.64 -10.22
C ALA A 334 7.63 4.36 -11.04
N ILE A 335 7.05 5.39 -11.64
CA ILE A 335 5.78 5.33 -12.40
C ILE A 335 6.02 5.50 -13.89
N GLY A 336 6.71 6.56 -14.32
CA GLY A 336 7.00 6.84 -15.71
C GLY A 336 8.15 6.01 -16.26
N GLU A 337 8.16 5.83 -17.58
CA GLU A 337 9.14 4.98 -18.25
C GLU A 337 10.60 5.39 -18.00
N ALA A 338 10.88 6.69 -17.86
CA ALA A 338 12.25 7.17 -17.65
C ALA A 338 12.78 6.82 -16.25
N ALA A 339 11.94 6.95 -15.21
CA ALA A 339 12.30 6.57 -13.85
C ALA A 339 12.42 5.04 -13.70
N ILE A 340 11.53 4.29 -14.35
CA ILE A 340 11.61 2.82 -14.39
C ILE A 340 12.90 2.36 -15.06
N ASP A 341 13.24 2.93 -16.21
CA ASP A 341 14.49 2.60 -16.91
C ASP A 341 15.71 2.97 -16.06
N GLN A 342 15.71 4.14 -15.40
CA GLN A 342 16.78 4.59 -14.51
C GLN A 342 17.08 3.57 -13.41
N ILE A 343 16.07 3.14 -12.67
CA ILE A 343 16.28 2.20 -11.55
C ILE A 343 16.68 0.80 -12.03
N LEU A 344 16.10 0.33 -13.13
CA LEU A 344 16.48 -0.96 -13.71
C LEU A 344 17.93 -0.99 -14.21
N ASP A 345 18.41 0.10 -14.82
CA ASP A 345 19.81 0.22 -15.25
C ASP A 345 20.77 0.21 -14.05
N CYS A 346 20.38 0.85 -12.94
CA CYS A 346 21.15 0.79 -11.70
C CYS A 346 21.24 -0.64 -11.14
N TYR A 347 20.12 -1.36 -11.08
CA TYR A 347 20.12 -2.74 -10.60
C TYR A 347 20.88 -3.68 -11.52
N GLU A 348 20.72 -3.56 -12.84
CA GLU A 348 21.47 -4.35 -13.82
C GLU A 348 22.98 -4.14 -13.69
N THR A 349 23.40 -2.88 -13.51
CA THR A 349 24.80 -2.52 -13.31
C THR A 349 25.37 -3.16 -12.03
N VAL A 350 24.68 -3.01 -10.91
CA VAL A 350 25.12 -3.59 -9.64
C VAL A 350 25.14 -5.12 -9.68
N GLN A 351 24.22 -5.75 -10.40
CA GLN A 351 24.20 -7.20 -10.59
C GLN A 351 25.42 -7.68 -11.42
N LYS A 352 25.78 -6.95 -12.48
CA LYS A 352 26.97 -7.26 -13.28
C LYS A 352 28.27 -7.10 -12.49
N GLU A 353 28.36 -6.10 -11.61
CA GLU A 353 29.54 -5.83 -10.78
C GLU A 353 29.80 -6.91 -9.72
N LYS A 354 28.77 -7.52 -9.15
CA LYS A 354 28.87 -8.40 -7.98
C LYS A 354 28.67 -9.88 -8.25
N GLY A 355 28.36 -10.25 -9.49
CA GLY A 355 27.79 -11.55 -9.76
C GLY A 355 26.37 -11.63 -9.21
N ARG A 356 25.70 -12.77 -9.34
CA ARG A 356 24.33 -12.95 -8.82
C ARG A 356 24.28 -12.53 -7.34
N ILE A 357 23.56 -11.45 -7.04
CA ILE A 357 23.13 -11.17 -5.66
C ILE A 357 22.33 -12.41 -5.26
N ALA A 358 22.90 -13.22 -4.36
CA ALA A 358 22.35 -14.55 -4.09
C ALA A 358 20.91 -14.40 -3.60
N GLU A 359 19.96 -14.94 -4.34
CA GLU A 359 18.51 -14.95 -4.01
C GLU A 359 18.21 -15.50 -2.60
N LYS A 360 19.19 -16.16 -1.97
CA LYS A 360 19.04 -16.84 -0.68
C LYS A 360 19.45 -16.01 0.55
N GLU A 361 20.17 -14.91 0.38
CA GLU A 361 20.72 -14.18 1.53
C GLU A 361 20.00 -12.86 1.85
N ILE A 362 19.30 -12.26 0.86
CA ILE A 362 18.58 -11.00 1.01
C ILE A 362 17.20 -11.14 0.36
N PRO A 363 16.14 -10.66 1.00
CA PRO A 363 14.82 -10.55 0.36
C PRO A 363 14.91 -9.74 -0.94
N LEU A 364 14.01 -9.99 -1.88
CA LEU A 364 14.01 -9.30 -3.17
C LEU A 364 13.83 -7.79 -2.96
N SER A 365 14.78 -6.98 -3.43
CA SER A 365 14.53 -5.54 -3.61
C SER A 365 13.39 -5.34 -4.59
N ARG A 366 12.71 -4.20 -4.54
CA ARG A 366 11.49 -4.02 -5.29
C ARG A 366 11.39 -2.64 -5.93
N ILE A 367 10.59 -2.55 -6.99
CA ILE A 367 10.13 -1.32 -7.58
C ILE A 367 8.64 -1.21 -7.29
N ASP A 368 8.24 -0.07 -6.74
CA ASP A 368 6.83 0.22 -6.43
C ASP A 368 6.20 0.95 -7.60
N HIS A 369 4.92 0.66 -7.86
CA HIS A 369 4.07 1.12 -8.96
C HIS A 369 4.40 0.47 -10.30
N PHE A 370 5.52 0.80 -10.95
CA PHE A 370 5.92 0.24 -12.24
C PHE A 370 4.81 0.38 -13.30
N GLU A 371 4.12 1.53 -13.33
CA GLU A 371 2.87 1.65 -14.08
C GLU A 371 3.03 1.68 -15.60
N PHE A 372 3.99 2.45 -16.10
CA PHE A 372 4.19 2.66 -17.54
C PHE A 372 5.59 2.22 -17.99
N PRO A 373 5.92 0.93 -17.92
CA PRO A 373 7.25 0.45 -18.29
C PRO A 373 7.45 0.53 -19.80
N SER A 374 8.67 0.87 -20.25
CA SER A 374 9.08 0.65 -21.62
C SER A 374 9.10 -0.86 -21.95
N ARG A 375 8.99 -1.24 -23.21
CA ARG A 375 9.13 -2.65 -23.60
C ARG A 375 10.49 -3.22 -23.18
N GLN A 376 11.54 -2.39 -23.23
CA GLN A 376 12.87 -2.78 -22.75
C GLN A 376 12.89 -3.02 -21.24
N ALA A 377 12.21 -2.19 -20.45
CA ALA A 377 12.05 -2.37 -19.01
C ALA A 377 11.38 -3.71 -18.68
N VAL A 378 10.32 -4.07 -19.41
CA VAL A 378 9.62 -5.37 -19.26
C VAL A 378 10.58 -6.54 -19.51
N GLU A 379 11.43 -6.47 -20.55
CA GLU A 379 12.40 -7.53 -20.81
C GLU A 379 13.57 -7.56 -19.80
N LYS A 380 13.93 -6.42 -19.19
CA LYS A 380 14.95 -6.35 -18.14
C LYS A 380 14.45 -6.95 -16.84
N ILE A 381 13.24 -6.56 -16.37
CA ILE A 381 12.72 -7.02 -15.08
C ILE A 381 12.55 -8.54 -15.03
N LYS A 382 12.22 -9.20 -16.12
CA LYS A 382 12.15 -10.66 -16.22
C LYS A 382 13.48 -11.37 -15.90
N LYS A 383 14.60 -10.67 -16.02
CA LYS A 383 15.96 -11.21 -15.85
C LYS A 383 16.60 -10.80 -14.51
N LEU A 384 16.01 -9.86 -13.81
CA LEU A 384 16.52 -9.32 -12.57
C LEU A 384 15.85 -9.97 -11.35
N PRO A 385 16.58 -10.23 -10.25
CA PRO A 385 16.01 -10.77 -9.02
C PRO A 385 15.32 -9.65 -8.22
N LEU A 386 14.26 -9.08 -8.78
CA LEU A 386 13.47 -8.00 -8.19
C LEU A 386 12.02 -8.42 -8.04
N ALA A 387 11.32 -7.75 -7.14
CA ALA A 387 9.87 -7.80 -7.02
C ALA A 387 9.24 -6.50 -7.53
N LEU A 388 7.99 -6.56 -7.90
CA LEU A 388 7.15 -5.40 -8.20
C LEU A 388 6.04 -5.31 -7.17
N THR A 389 5.77 -4.11 -6.68
CA THR A 389 4.61 -3.83 -5.82
C THR A 389 3.68 -2.90 -6.58
N VAL A 390 2.49 -3.40 -6.90
CA VAL A 390 1.60 -2.79 -7.90
C VAL A 390 0.23 -2.47 -7.33
N GLN A 391 -0.42 -1.43 -7.90
CA GLN A 391 -1.74 -0.95 -7.52
C GLN A 391 -2.71 -0.94 -8.71
N PRO A 392 -3.14 -2.10 -9.21
CA PRO A 392 -4.01 -2.15 -10.40
C PRO A 392 -5.37 -1.49 -10.22
N GLY A 393 -5.76 -1.25 -8.98
CA GLY A 393 -6.92 -0.43 -8.65
C GLY A 393 -6.83 1.00 -9.19
N PHE A 394 -5.63 1.58 -9.34
CA PHE A 394 -5.42 2.89 -9.96
C PHE A 394 -5.90 2.88 -11.42
N SER A 395 -5.37 1.95 -12.21
CA SER A 395 -5.71 1.81 -13.62
C SER A 395 -7.21 1.51 -13.83
N TRP A 396 -7.80 0.67 -12.97
CA TRP A 396 -9.22 0.34 -13.02
C TRP A 396 -10.09 1.56 -12.70
N LEU A 397 -9.73 2.33 -11.66
CA LEU A 397 -10.41 3.54 -11.26
C LEU A 397 -10.29 4.61 -12.37
N ASP A 398 -9.08 4.76 -12.92
CA ASP A 398 -8.82 5.71 -13.99
C ASP A 398 -9.66 5.42 -15.24
N LYS A 399 -9.64 4.17 -15.71
CA LYS A 399 -10.41 3.75 -16.89
C LYS A 399 -11.91 3.99 -16.75
N ARG A 400 -12.47 3.78 -15.56
CA ARG A 400 -13.91 3.92 -15.32
C ARG A 400 -14.35 5.35 -15.05
N TYR A 401 -13.60 6.09 -14.26
CA TYR A 401 -14.08 7.32 -13.65
C TYR A 401 -13.16 8.51 -13.86
N LEU A 402 -11.84 8.39 -13.65
CA LEU A 402 -10.95 9.55 -13.65
C LEU A 402 -10.59 10.03 -15.05
N LYS A 403 -10.37 9.10 -15.95
CA LYS A 403 -9.97 9.36 -17.34
C LYS A 403 -8.69 10.20 -17.48
N SER A 404 -7.84 10.21 -16.45
CA SER A 404 -6.62 11.02 -16.47
C SER A 404 -5.59 10.48 -17.47
N TYR A 405 -5.47 9.16 -17.62
CA TYR A 405 -4.57 8.59 -18.61
C TYR A 405 -4.97 8.96 -20.04
N GLU A 406 -6.27 8.89 -20.37
CA GLU A 406 -6.80 9.29 -21.66
C GLU A 406 -6.68 10.81 -21.91
N GLN A 407 -6.77 11.63 -20.86
CA GLN A 407 -6.68 13.08 -20.96
C GLN A 407 -5.24 13.58 -21.08
N PHE A 408 -4.33 13.02 -20.26
CA PHE A 408 -3.00 13.57 -20.07
C PHE A 408 -1.92 12.86 -20.87
N LEU A 409 -2.09 11.56 -21.17
CA LEU A 409 -1.09 10.80 -21.91
C LEU A 409 -1.42 10.69 -23.41
N PRO A 410 -0.41 10.61 -24.28
CA PRO A 410 -0.60 10.13 -25.66
C PRO A 410 -1.26 8.74 -25.67
N GLU A 411 -2.07 8.45 -26.69
CA GLU A 411 -2.84 7.19 -26.75
C GLU A 411 -1.94 5.95 -26.63
N GLU A 412 -0.81 5.94 -27.32
CA GLU A 412 0.16 4.85 -27.24
C GLU A 412 0.76 4.66 -25.83
N LYS A 413 0.80 5.71 -25.01
CA LYS A 413 1.26 5.63 -23.61
C LYS A 413 0.15 5.18 -22.69
N ALA A 414 -1.07 5.67 -22.87
CA ALA A 414 -2.23 5.21 -22.10
C ALA A 414 -2.46 3.70 -22.29
N GLU A 415 -2.11 3.14 -23.45
CA GLU A 415 -2.16 1.72 -23.72
C GLU A 415 -0.91 0.93 -23.25
N GLN A 416 0.19 1.62 -22.96
CA GLN A 416 1.46 1.02 -22.52
C GLN A 416 1.51 0.87 -20.99
N GLN A 417 0.53 0.18 -20.42
CA GLN A 417 0.51 -0.05 -18.97
C GLN A 417 1.19 -1.37 -18.59
N LEU A 418 1.42 -1.52 -17.30
CA LEU A 418 1.99 -2.71 -16.66
C LEU A 418 1.41 -4.03 -17.23
N PRO A 419 2.21 -4.88 -17.88
CA PRO A 419 1.74 -6.14 -18.43
C PRO A 419 1.67 -7.23 -17.35
N LEU A 420 0.65 -7.16 -16.49
CA LEU A 420 0.47 -8.00 -15.29
C LEU A 420 0.63 -9.50 -15.58
N LYS A 421 -0.15 -10.01 -16.56
CA LYS A 421 -0.18 -11.43 -16.88
C LYS A 421 1.14 -11.90 -17.46
N GLU A 422 1.70 -11.15 -18.39
CA GLU A 422 3.00 -11.44 -19.03
C GLU A 422 4.12 -11.56 -17.97
N LEU A 423 4.15 -10.63 -17.01
CA LEU A 423 5.16 -10.63 -15.95
C LEU A 423 4.98 -11.77 -14.97
N LEU A 424 3.74 -12.06 -14.59
CA LEU A 424 3.42 -13.18 -13.70
C LEU A 424 3.80 -14.53 -14.33
N GLU A 425 3.46 -14.74 -15.60
CA GLU A 425 3.80 -15.95 -16.36
C GLU A 425 5.31 -16.10 -16.56
N ALA A 426 6.04 -14.99 -16.65
CA ALA A 426 7.50 -14.99 -16.68
C ALA A 426 8.15 -15.26 -15.31
N GLY A 427 7.36 -15.41 -14.23
CA GLY A 427 7.85 -15.69 -12.88
C GLY A 427 8.34 -14.48 -12.10
N VAL A 428 8.06 -13.26 -12.57
CA VAL A 428 8.34 -12.04 -11.81
C VAL A 428 7.49 -12.02 -10.54
N CYS A 429 8.10 -11.66 -9.41
CA CYS A 429 7.40 -11.56 -8.13
C CYS A 429 6.50 -10.32 -8.12
N LEU A 430 5.19 -10.51 -8.31
CA LEU A 430 4.20 -9.44 -8.29
C LEU A 430 3.45 -9.40 -6.97
N CYS A 431 3.50 -8.28 -6.25
CA CYS A 431 2.84 -8.07 -4.97
C CYS A 431 1.77 -6.98 -5.11
N GLY A 432 0.53 -7.31 -4.75
CA GLY A 432 -0.57 -6.34 -4.71
C GLY A 432 -0.49 -5.44 -3.49
N SER A 433 -1.02 -4.23 -3.62
CA SER A 433 -1.07 -3.25 -2.53
C SER A 433 -2.13 -2.18 -2.76
N SER A 434 -2.44 -1.43 -1.69
CA SER A 434 -3.42 -0.33 -1.74
C SER A 434 -2.80 1.05 -1.95
N ASP A 435 -1.57 1.22 -1.51
CA ASP A 435 -0.96 2.55 -1.36
C ASP A 435 -1.78 3.47 -0.44
N SER A 436 -2.43 2.88 0.56
CA SER A 436 -3.29 3.63 1.48
C SER A 436 -2.53 4.75 2.20
N PRO A 437 -3.10 5.96 2.28
CA PRO A 437 -4.50 6.34 2.05
C PRO A 437 -4.82 6.83 0.63
N VAL A 438 -3.95 6.66 -0.35
CA VAL A 438 -4.20 7.03 -1.76
C VAL A 438 -5.42 6.26 -2.27
N GLN A 439 -5.48 4.95 -2.01
CA GLN A 439 -6.68 4.15 -2.20
C GLN A 439 -7.11 3.40 -0.93
N SER A 440 -8.30 2.80 -1.02
CA SER A 440 -8.87 1.95 0.02
C SER A 440 -7.95 0.75 0.30
N MET A 441 -7.78 0.43 1.58
CA MET A 441 -7.11 -0.81 2.01
C MET A 441 -7.94 -2.08 1.73
N ASN A 442 -9.07 -2.00 1.03
CA ASN A 442 -9.83 -3.18 0.63
C ASN A 442 -9.06 -3.94 -0.45
N PRO A 443 -8.43 -5.10 -0.16
CA PRO A 443 -7.63 -5.83 -1.13
C PRO A 443 -8.48 -6.43 -2.26
N PHE A 444 -9.78 -6.63 -2.01
CA PHE A 444 -10.69 -7.16 -3.02
C PHE A 444 -10.96 -6.10 -4.11
N GLU A 445 -11.07 -4.81 -3.75
CA GLU A 445 -11.15 -3.72 -4.73
C GLU A 445 -9.87 -3.63 -5.58
N GLN A 446 -8.70 -3.83 -4.97
CA GLN A 446 -7.45 -3.88 -5.71
C GLN A 446 -7.35 -5.11 -6.63
N MET A 447 -7.79 -6.27 -6.13
CA MET A 447 -7.86 -7.50 -6.93
C MET A 447 -8.87 -7.38 -8.08
N LEU A 448 -9.97 -6.64 -7.88
CA LEU A 448 -10.90 -6.30 -8.98
C LEU A 448 -10.17 -5.59 -10.11
N GLY A 449 -9.29 -4.63 -9.78
CA GLY A 449 -8.43 -3.97 -10.76
C GLY A 449 -7.46 -4.90 -11.48
N MET A 450 -7.12 -6.07 -10.91
CA MET A 450 -6.32 -7.10 -11.59
C MET A 450 -7.16 -7.98 -12.51
N VAL A 451 -8.38 -8.32 -12.09
CA VAL A 451 -9.30 -9.21 -12.82
C VAL A 451 -9.98 -8.46 -13.97
N GLU A 452 -10.38 -7.21 -13.75
CA GLU A 452 -10.89 -6.29 -14.78
C GLU A 452 -9.82 -5.25 -15.18
N PHE A 453 -8.61 -5.71 -15.48
CA PHE A 453 -7.49 -4.80 -15.74
C PHE A 453 -7.76 -3.86 -16.91
N TYR A 454 -7.07 -2.70 -16.92
CA TYR A 454 -7.15 -1.68 -17.98
C TYR A 454 -6.97 -2.28 -19.38
N LEU A 455 -5.97 -3.18 -19.52
CA LEU A 455 -5.72 -3.98 -20.72
C LEU A 455 -6.31 -5.39 -20.50
N PRO A 456 -7.48 -5.75 -21.07
CA PRO A 456 -8.17 -7.01 -20.79
C PRO A 456 -7.32 -8.27 -21.04
N GLN A 457 -6.41 -8.22 -22.01
CA GLN A 457 -5.50 -9.34 -22.33
C GLN A 457 -4.46 -9.59 -21.21
N GLN A 458 -4.26 -8.62 -20.32
CA GLN A 458 -3.38 -8.70 -19.16
C GLN A 458 -4.12 -8.97 -17.85
N SER A 459 -5.44 -9.18 -17.90
CA SER A 459 -6.25 -9.53 -16.72
C SER A 459 -5.82 -10.85 -16.11
N LEU A 460 -5.86 -10.90 -14.78
CA LEU A 460 -5.54 -12.07 -13.98
C LEU A 460 -6.81 -12.83 -13.61
N THR A 461 -6.67 -14.11 -13.31
CA THR A 461 -7.73 -14.88 -12.64
C THR A 461 -7.82 -14.51 -11.15
N ASN A 462 -8.95 -14.80 -10.48
CA ASN A 462 -9.09 -14.58 -9.03
C ASN A 462 -7.97 -15.28 -8.24
N TYR A 463 -7.59 -16.49 -8.66
CA TYR A 463 -6.48 -17.22 -8.06
C TYR A 463 -5.14 -16.48 -8.19
N GLN A 464 -4.82 -16.03 -9.39
CA GLN A 464 -3.60 -15.26 -9.65
C GLN A 464 -3.58 -13.95 -8.86
N ALA A 465 -4.72 -13.23 -8.81
CA ALA A 465 -4.87 -12.02 -8.01
C ALA A 465 -4.64 -12.29 -6.51
N LEU A 466 -5.21 -13.37 -5.96
CA LEU A 466 -4.99 -13.74 -4.55
C LEU A 466 -3.53 -14.14 -4.27
N CYS A 467 -2.82 -14.74 -5.22
CA CYS A 467 -1.39 -15.03 -5.08
C CYS A 467 -0.56 -13.76 -4.85
N THR A 468 -0.93 -12.64 -5.47
CA THR A 468 -0.22 -11.35 -5.31
C THR A 468 -0.37 -10.75 -3.91
N TYR A 469 -1.33 -11.20 -3.11
CA TYR A 469 -1.55 -10.79 -1.72
C TYR A 469 -1.16 -11.85 -0.69
N THR A 470 -0.80 -13.06 -1.12
CA THR A 470 -0.49 -14.18 -0.23
C THR A 470 0.95 -14.65 -0.38
N ARG A 471 1.23 -15.52 -1.32
CA ARG A 471 2.55 -16.16 -1.45
C ARG A 471 3.61 -15.24 -2.06
N GLU A 472 3.26 -14.36 -3.00
CA GLU A 472 4.25 -13.48 -3.63
C GLU A 472 4.82 -12.44 -2.64
N PRO A 473 4.02 -11.78 -1.77
CA PRO A 473 4.58 -10.97 -0.70
C PRO A 473 5.46 -11.74 0.29
N ALA A 474 5.11 -13.00 0.58
CA ALA A 474 5.96 -13.84 1.42
C ALA A 474 7.31 -14.11 0.76
N ARG A 475 7.33 -14.36 -0.56
CA ARG A 475 8.55 -14.52 -1.37
C ARG A 475 9.36 -13.22 -1.41
N MET A 476 8.72 -12.09 -1.70
CA MET A 476 9.37 -10.77 -1.71
C MET A 476 10.07 -10.46 -0.38
N LEU A 477 9.45 -10.83 0.75
CA LEU A 477 9.96 -10.58 2.09
C LEU A 477 10.95 -11.64 2.59
N GLY A 478 11.19 -12.73 1.84
CA GLY A 478 11.99 -13.87 2.29
C GLY A 478 11.35 -14.61 3.48
N GLU A 479 10.01 -14.61 3.52
CA GLU A 479 9.21 -15.18 4.62
C GLU A 479 8.33 -16.37 4.16
N GLU A 480 8.58 -16.91 2.99
CA GLU A 480 7.82 -18.05 2.44
C GLU A 480 7.90 -19.31 3.30
N GLY A 481 8.94 -19.46 4.10
CA GLY A 481 9.03 -20.54 5.11
C GLY A 481 8.01 -20.40 6.26
N ASP A 482 7.54 -19.19 6.53
CA ASP A 482 6.65 -18.88 7.67
C ASP A 482 5.21 -18.51 7.27
N SER A 483 4.97 -18.05 6.04
CA SER A 483 3.68 -17.43 5.66
C SER A 483 3.35 -17.59 4.17
N GLY A 484 2.24 -17.02 3.74
CA GLY A 484 1.78 -16.95 2.35
C GLY A 484 0.98 -18.17 1.88
N MET A 485 1.01 -19.26 2.61
CA MET A 485 0.29 -20.49 2.30
C MET A 485 -0.18 -21.18 3.59
N LEU A 486 -1.23 -22.03 3.50
CA LEU A 486 -1.70 -22.84 4.62
C LEU A 486 -1.11 -24.26 4.53
N THR A 487 0.16 -24.39 4.91
CA THR A 487 0.86 -25.67 4.95
C THR A 487 1.44 -25.94 6.34
N VAL A 488 1.62 -27.22 6.68
CA VAL A 488 2.13 -27.63 7.99
C VAL A 488 3.48 -26.95 8.30
N GLY A 489 3.61 -26.44 9.51
CA GLY A 489 4.78 -25.72 10.00
C GLY A 489 4.72 -24.20 9.87
N LYS A 490 3.89 -23.66 8.97
CA LYS A 490 3.70 -22.20 8.79
C LYS A 490 2.84 -21.61 9.90
N LYS A 491 2.86 -20.28 10.01
CA LYS A 491 1.97 -19.54 10.91
C LYS A 491 0.51 -19.82 10.60
N ALA A 492 -0.29 -19.96 11.63
CA ALA A 492 -1.73 -20.08 11.51
C ALA A 492 -2.37 -18.68 11.37
N ASP A 493 -2.05 -18.01 10.26
CA ASP A 493 -2.58 -16.71 9.86
C ASP A 493 -3.50 -16.93 8.65
N PHE A 494 -4.80 -16.76 8.83
CA PHE A 494 -5.80 -16.98 7.78
C PHE A 494 -7.07 -16.15 8.01
N PHE A 495 -7.86 -16.02 6.98
CA PHE A 495 -9.19 -15.43 7.07
C PHE A 495 -10.26 -16.35 6.49
N VAL A 496 -11.50 -16.10 6.85
CA VAL A 496 -12.65 -16.94 6.47
C VAL A 496 -13.66 -16.08 5.72
N LEU A 497 -14.10 -16.56 4.54
CA LEU A 497 -15.17 -15.99 3.76
C LEU A 497 -16.40 -16.89 3.75
N LYS A 498 -17.60 -16.32 3.62
CA LYS A 498 -18.83 -17.10 3.40
C LYS A 498 -18.86 -17.77 2.04
N GLN A 499 -18.38 -17.09 1.02
CA GLN A 499 -18.42 -17.53 -0.37
C GLN A 499 -17.03 -17.87 -0.90
N ASP A 500 -17.02 -18.67 -1.96
CA ASP A 500 -15.78 -19.04 -2.66
C ASP A 500 -15.27 -17.85 -3.50
N PHE A 501 -14.17 -17.24 -3.05
CA PHE A 501 -13.53 -16.13 -3.76
C PHE A 501 -13.19 -16.49 -5.22
N PHE A 502 -12.84 -17.75 -5.50
CA PHE A 502 -12.46 -18.15 -6.86
C PHE A 502 -13.65 -18.23 -7.82
N LYS A 503 -14.86 -18.23 -7.28
CA LYS A 503 -16.11 -18.22 -8.06
C LYS A 503 -16.83 -16.87 -8.03
N ALA A 504 -16.32 -15.91 -7.23
CA ALA A 504 -16.91 -14.58 -7.14
C ALA A 504 -16.82 -13.85 -8.49
N GLY A 505 -17.92 -13.25 -8.90
CA GLY A 505 -17.96 -12.32 -10.03
C GLY A 505 -17.39 -10.96 -9.66
N PRO A 506 -16.93 -10.17 -10.64
CA PRO A 506 -16.36 -8.84 -10.39
C PRO A 506 -17.27 -7.91 -9.57
N GLU A 507 -18.59 -8.00 -9.76
CA GLU A 507 -19.61 -7.22 -9.07
C GLU A 507 -19.70 -7.50 -7.56
N GLU A 508 -19.21 -8.66 -7.12
CA GLU A 508 -19.24 -9.09 -5.73
C GLU A 508 -18.02 -8.59 -4.93
N PHE A 509 -16.93 -8.21 -5.61
CA PHE A 509 -15.64 -7.88 -4.95
C PHE A 509 -15.74 -6.76 -3.92
N GLY A 510 -16.52 -5.72 -4.20
CA GLY A 510 -16.70 -4.58 -3.29
C GLY A 510 -17.35 -4.92 -1.95
N GLU A 511 -18.12 -6.02 -1.89
CA GLU A 511 -18.83 -6.47 -0.70
C GLU A 511 -18.07 -7.54 0.09
N LEU A 512 -17.00 -8.11 -0.50
CA LEU A 512 -16.21 -9.14 0.14
C LEU A 512 -15.53 -8.64 1.42
N HIS A 513 -15.70 -9.36 2.49
CA HIS A 513 -15.01 -9.14 3.76
C HIS A 513 -14.91 -10.43 4.56
N ALA A 514 -13.93 -10.52 5.43
CA ALA A 514 -13.74 -11.67 6.29
C ALA A 514 -14.84 -11.73 7.36
N GLU A 515 -15.47 -12.91 7.53
CA GLU A 515 -16.31 -13.20 8.70
C GLU A 515 -15.49 -13.10 10.00
N TYR A 516 -14.27 -13.55 9.94
CA TYR A 516 -13.25 -13.34 10.95
C TYR A 516 -11.85 -13.65 10.39
N MET A 517 -10.86 -13.08 11.05
CA MET A 517 -9.46 -13.37 10.83
C MET A 517 -8.89 -14.15 12.01
N VAL A 518 -7.99 -15.09 11.71
CA VAL A 518 -7.16 -15.78 12.70
C VAL A 518 -5.72 -15.31 12.52
N LYS A 519 -5.10 -14.85 13.60
CA LYS A 519 -3.73 -14.37 13.64
C LYS A 519 -2.94 -15.12 14.71
N ASP A 520 -1.80 -15.68 14.34
CA ASP A 520 -0.98 -16.54 15.23
C ASP A 520 -1.84 -17.63 15.93
N GLY A 521 -2.79 -18.25 15.18
CA GLY A 521 -3.69 -19.31 15.65
C GLY A 521 -4.82 -18.85 16.59
N ARG A 522 -5.07 -17.55 16.71
CA ARG A 522 -6.14 -16.98 17.55
C ARG A 522 -7.07 -16.12 16.71
N LYS A 523 -8.37 -16.24 16.95
CA LYS A 523 -9.34 -15.34 16.34
C LYS A 523 -9.03 -13.91 16.79
N TYR A 524 -8.98 -12.99 15.82
CA TYR A 524 -8.76 -11.57 16.09
C TYR A 524 -9.99 -10.99 16.81
N GLU A 525 -9.73 -10.24 17.89
CA GLU A 525 -10.75 -9.53 18.63
C GLU A 525 -10.67 -8.03 18.35
N PRO A 526 -11.75 -7.39 17.87
CA PRO A 526 -11.73 -5.99 17.52
C PRO A 526 -11.33 -5.08 18.68
N MET A 527 -10.46 -4.11 18.40
CA MET A 527 -10.02 -3.09 19.35
C MET A 527 -11.06 -1.96 19.46
N LYS A 528 -11.24 -1.41 20.67
CA LYS A 528 -12.15 -0.29 20.95
C LYS A 528 -11.51 1.09 20.78
N GLY A 529 -10.20 1.17 20.59
CA GLY A 529 -9.45 2.42 20.44
C GLY A 529 -9.33 3.25 21.72
N THR A 530 -9.29 2.61 22.88
CA THR A 530 -9.17 3.29 24.16
C THR A 530 -7.72 3.50 24.57
N VAL A 531 -7.43 4.56 25.34
CA VAL A 531 -6.09 4.79 25.90
C VAL A 531 -5.62 3.61 26.76
N ARG A 532 -6.55 2.90 27.43
CA ARG A 532 -6.24 1.69 28.19
C ARG A 532 -5.70 0.57 27.28
N GLU A 533 -6.26 0.40 26.11
CA GLU A 533 -5.76 -0.58 25.12
C GLU A 533 -4.39 -0.17 24.56
N LEU A 534 -4.19 1.12 24.33
CA LEU A 534 -2.86 1.64 23.94
C LEU A 534 -1.82 1.31 25.03
N LEU A 535 -2.12 1.55 26.30
CA LEU A 535 -1.23 1.20 27.41
C LEU A 535 -0.93 -0.31 27.45
N LYS A 536 -1.94 -1.16 27.25
CA LYS A 536 -1.75 -2.61 27.17
C LYS A 536 -0.87 -2.99 25.97
N LEU A 537 -1.03 -2.32 24.81
CA LEU A 537 -0.20 -2.53 23.64
C LEU A 537 1.28 -2.23 23.94
N LEU A 538 1.57 -1.13 24.66
CA LEU A 538 2.92 -0.74 25.05
C LEU A 538 3.64 -1.79 25.93
N LEU A 539 2.88 -2.62 26.64
CA LEU A 539 3.39 -3.70 27.50
C LEU A 539 3.56 -5.04 26.78
N ARG A 540 3.09 -5.16 25.53
CA ARG A 540 3.23 -6.41 24.76
C ARG A 540 4.70 -6.70 24.45
N ARG A 541 5.00 -8.00 24.26
CA ARG A 541 6.32 -8.45 23.79
C ARG A 541 6.60 -7.91 22.39
N LYS A 542 7.83 -7.43 22.18
CA LYS A 542 8.29 -6.95 20.86
C LYS A 542 8.32 -8.09 19.84
N LYS A 543 7.86 -7.79 18.63
CA LYS A 543 8.03 -8.61 17.44
C LYS A 543 9.10 -7.99 16.52
N LYS A 544 9.59 -8.74 15.55
CA LYS A 544 10.37 -8.18 14.43
C LYS A 544 9.42 -7.49 13.43
N ILE A 545 9.81 -6.28 12.97
CA ILE A 545 9.09 -5.46 12.00
C ILE A 545 9.75 -5.49 10.62
#